data_26178c0472155413b33cec06abcc1105
#
_entry.id   26178c0472155413b33cec06abcc1105
#
_cell.length_a   1.000
_cell.length_b   1.000
_cell.length_c   1.000
_cell.angle_alpha   90.00
_cell.angle_beta   90.00
_cell.angle_gamma   90.00
#
_symmetry.space_group_name_H-M   'P 1'
#
loop_
_entity.id
_entity.type
_entity.pdbx_description
1 polymer ?
#
loop_
_entity_poly.entity_id
_entity_poly.type
_entity_poly.pdbx_seq_one_letter_code
_entity_poly.pdbx_strand_id
1 'polypeptide(L)'
;MKKMNLEMIVGVFLLAGFISFSWLAVKMGDINPFQPETYPVSARFTSISGLKEGSTIELAGVVVGKVSRIELDTGDYEAVVHMNIDKQVELQDDTIASIRTSGIIGDKYIKLSPGGSDIILAAGDAIEETEPSISLEELVSKYIFDSE
;
A
#
# COMPACT_ATOMS: atom_id res chain seq x y z
N MET A 1 -32.13 21.80 -42.86
CA MET A 1 -30.97 21.57 -41.98
C MET A 1 -30.98 22.69 -40.93
N LYS A 2 -31.31 22.39 -39.68
CA LYS A 2 -31.23 23.37 -38.59
C LYS A 2 -29.76 23.74 -38.37
N LYS A 3 -29.42 25.03 -38.54
CA LYS A 3 -28.10 25.55 -38.18
C LYS A 3 -27.96 25.37 -36.66
N MET A 4 -27.12 24.47 -36.24
CA MET A 4 -26.72 24.41 -34.83
C MET A 4 -26.01 25.73 -34.53
N ASN A 5 -26.52 26.47 -33.55
CA ASN A 5 -25.93 27.74 -33.16
C ASN A 5 -24.56 27.45 -32.53
N LEU A 6 -23.58 28.29 -32.82
CA LEU A 6 -22.20 28.16 -32.27
C LEU A 6 -22.19 27.97 -30.75
N GLU A 7 -23.11 28.66 -30.08
CA GLU A 7 -23.31 28.56 -28.62
C GLU A 7 -23.67 27.14 -28.15
N MET A 8 -24.53 26.43 -28.91
CA MET A 8 -24.89 25.05 -28.60
C MET A 8 -23.71 24.11 -28.79
N ILE A 9 -22.91 24.31 -29.85
CA ILE A 9 -21.71 23.49 -30.12
C ILE A 9 -20.69 23.67 -29.00
N VAL A 10 -20.43 24.91 -28.57
CA VAL A 10 -19.53 25.24 -27.47
C VAL A 10 -20.04 24.65 -26.15
N GLY A 11 -21.35 24.74 -25.87
CA GLY A 11 -21.95 24.15 -24.68
C GLY A 11 -21.80 22.64 -24.62
N VAL A 12 -22.04 21.93 -25.73
CA VAL A 12 -21.86 20.47 -25.82
C VAL A 12 -20.39 20.09 -25.68
N PHE A 13 -19.48 20.86 -26.26
CA PHE A 13 -18.04 20.61 -26.12
C PHE A 13 -17.56 20.76 -24.67
N LEU A 14 -18.00 21.81 -23.95
CA LEU A 14 -17.68 22.01 -22.55
C LEU A 14 -18.23 20.90 -21.67
N LEU A 15 -19.47 20.45 -21.90
CA LEU A 15 -20.05 19.33 -21.16
C LEU A 15 -19.28 18.03 -21.41
N ALA A 16 -18.93 17.74 -22.66
CA ALA A 16 -18.14 16.56 -22.99
C ALA A 16 -16.74 16.59 -22.31
N GLY A 17 -16.09 17.75 -22.31
CA GLY A 17 -14.83 17.98 -21.63
C GLY A 17 -14.94 17.76 -20.12
N PHE A 18 -15.98 18.30 -19.50
CA PHE A 18 -16.21 18.15 -18.07
C PHE A 18 -16.48 16.68 -17.68
N ILE A 19 -17.30 15.97 -18.46
CA ILE A 19 -17.58 14.55 -18.24
C ILE A 19 -16.29 13.71 -18.39
N SER A 20 -15.50 13.98 -19.43
CA SER A 20 -14.22 13.28 -19.67
C SER A 20 -13.22 13.53 -18.53
N PHE A 21 -13.12 14.76 -18.08
CA PHE A 21 -12.25 15.12 -16.96
C PHE A 21 -12.70 14.47 -15.64
N SER A 22 -14.00 14.49 -15.36
CA SER A 22 -14.57 13.86 -14.17
C SER A 22 -14.33 12.34 -14.16
N TRP A 23 -14.51 11.70 -15.33
CA TRP A 23 -14.24 10.26 -15.48
C TRP A 23 -12.77 9.94 -15.26
N LEU A 24 -11.87 10.75 -15.82
CA LEU A 24 -10.43 10.59 -15.62
C LEU A 24 -10.03 10.79 -14.14
N ALA A 25 -10.59 11.79 -13.47
CA ALA A 25 -10.34 12.07 -12.06
C ALA A 25 -10.77 10.89 -11.16
N VAL A 26 -11.94 10.31 -11.41
CA VAL A 26 -12.40 9.11 -10.68
C VAL A 26 -11.49 7.92 -10.93
N LYS A 27 -11.06 7.71 -12.17
CA LYS A 27 -10.18 6.61 -12.54
C LYS A 27 -8.77 6.76 -11.97
N MET A 28 -8.22 7.97 -11.92
CA MET A 28 -6.91 8.24 -11.34
C MET A 28 -6.93 8.28 -9.81
N GLY A 29 -8.08 8.61 -9.21
CA GLY A 29 -8.26 8.63 -7.76
C GLY A 29 -8.34 7.24 -7.12
N ASP A 30 -8.25 6.16 -7.90
CA ASP A 30 -8.39 4.76 -7.46
C ASP A 30 -9.64 4.54 -6.57
N ILE A 31 -10.67 5.35 -6.82
CA ILE A 31 -11.95 5.27 -6.14
C ILE A 31 -12.73 4.09 -6.74
N ASN A 32 -12.53 2.92 -6.17
CA ASN A 32 -13.31 1.74 -6.48
C ASN A 32 -14.50 1.67 -5.52
N PRO A 33 -15.74 1.98 -5.97
CA PRO A 33 -16.93 1.88 -5.13
C PRO A 33 -17.27 0.42 -4.76
N PHE A 34 -16.60 -0.54 -5.38
CA PHE A 34 -16.70 -1.97 -5.12
C PHE A 34 -15.40 -2.53 -4.55
N GLN A 35 -14.73 -1.78 -3.67
CA GLN A 35 -13.57 -2.35 -2.98
C GLN A 35 -13.99 -3.60 -2.21
N PRO A 36 -13.21 -4.68 -2.27
CA PRO A 36 -13.45 -5.83 -1.41
C PRO A 36 -13.48 -5.37 0.05
N GLU A 37 -14.33 -5.99 0.84
CA GLU A 37 -14.36 -5.71 2.27
C GLU A 37 -13.00 -6.03 2.86
N THR A 38 -12.43 -5.08 3.61
CA THR A 38 -11.11 -5.21 4.24
C THR A 38 -11.24 -5.19 5.74
N TYR A 39 -10.24 -5.71 6.43
CA TYR A 39 -10.10 -5.58 7.87
C TYR A 39 -8.75 -4.92 8.21
N PRO A 40 -8.71 -4.07 9.25
CA PRO A 40 -7.49 -3.40 9.65
C PRO A 40 -6.60 -4.34 10.45
N VAL A 41 -5.30 -4.29 10.20
CA VAL A 41 -4.23 -4.85 11.03
C VAL A 41 -3.10 -3.83 11.13
N SER A 42 -2.25 -3.96 12.13
CA SER A 42 -1.09 -3.08 12.30
C SER A 42 0.20 -3.89 12.41
N ALA A 43 1.33 -3.25 12.14
CA ALA A 43 2.64 -3.81 12.37
C ALA A 43 3.64 -2.72 12.77
N ARG A 44 4.59 -3.04 13.64
CA ARG A 44 5.63 -2.13 14.10
C ARG A 44 6.95 -2.44 13.41
N PHE A 45 7.63 -1.42 12.91
CA PHE A 45 8.91 -1.56 12.24
C PHE A 45 9.91 -0.57 12.79
N THR A 46 11.13 -1.02 12.99
CA THR A 46 12.25 -0.15 13.38
C THR A 46 12.68 0.79 12.25
N SER A 47 12.44 0.41 10.99
CA SER A 47 12.67 1.26 9.82
C SER A 47 11.72 0.89 8.68
N ILE A 48 11.08 1.90 8.12
CA ILE A 48 10.18 1.77 6.96
C ILE A 48 10.71 2.52 5.73
N SER A 49 12.01 2.80 5.67
CA SER A 49 12.60 3.66 4.64
C SER A 49 12.06 3.38 3.23
N GLY A 50 11.42 4.37 2.63
CA GLY A 50 10.84 4.31 1.29
C GLY A 50 9.41 3.75 1.20
N LEU A 51 8.84 3.19 2.28
CA LEU A 51 7.44 2.78 2.33
C LEU A 51 6.54 4.02 2.43
N LYS A 52 5.38 3.99 1.77
CA LYS A 52 4.42 5.11 1.71
C LYS A 52 3.01 4.61 2.01
N GLU A 53 2.14 5.52 2.41
CA GLU A 53 0.71 5.26 2.39
C GLU A 53 0.26 4.92 0.96
N GLY A 54 -0.63 3.95 0.82
CA GLY A 54 -1.03 3.40 -0.48
C GLY A 54 -0.11 2.32 -1.05
N SER A 55 1.06 2.05 -0.42
CA SER A 55 1.91 0.92 -0.82
C SER A 55 1.14 -0.40 -0.77
N THR A 56 1.42 -1.29 -1.71
CA THR A 56 0.75 -2.60 -1.81
C THR A 56 1.23 -3.55 -0.72
N ILE A 57 0.33 -4.45 -0.35
CA ILE A 57 0.62 -5.57 0.54
C ILE A 57 0.42 -6.83 -0.26
N GLU A 58 1.41 -7.70 -0.26
CA GLU A 58 1.43 -8.91 -1.07
C GLU A 58 1.57 -10.16 -0.21
N LEU A 59 0.83 -11.19 -0.58
CA LEU A 59 0.95 -12.54 -0.05
C LEU A 59 1.17 -13.50 -1.22
N ALA A 60 2.27 -14.25 -1.19
CA ALA A 60 2.67 -15.14 -2.30
C ALA A 60 2.77 -14.44 -3.67
N GLY A 61 3.04 -13.12 -3.71
CA GLY A 61 3.12 -12.32 -4.94
C GLY A 61 1.78 -11.78 -5.46
N VAL A 62 0.69 -12.00 -4.72
CA VAL A 62 -0.63 -11.46 -5.04
C VAL A 62 -0.92 -10.28 -4.11
N VAL A 63 -1.43 -9.18 -4.66
CA VAL A 63 -1.84 -8.03 -3.87
C VAL A 63 -3.11 -8.39 -3.08
N VAL A 64 -3.01 -8.31 -1.76
CA VAL A 64 -4.09 -8.65 -0.81
C VAL A 64 -4.51 -7.46 0.06
N GLY A 65 -3.91 -6.30 -0.12
CA GLY A 65 -4.24 -5.12 0.66
C GLY A 65 -3.37 -3.91 0.33
N LYS A 66 -3.56 -2.86 1.11
CA LYS A 66 -2.79 -1.61 0.99
C LYS A 66 -2.48 -1.03 2.38
N VAL A 67 -1.36 -0.32 2.46
CA VAL A 67 -1.02 0.52 3.61
C VAL A 67 -2.00 1.69 3.68
N SER A 68 -2.72 1.80 4.77
CA SER A 68 -3.72 2.86 4.96
C SER A 68 -3.15 4.09 5.63
N ARG A 69 -2.26 3.92 6.62
CA ARG A 69 -1.69 5.00 7.41
C ARG A 69 -0.35 4.60 8.01
N ILE A 70 0.53 5.57 8.21
CA ILE A 70 1.83 5.41 8.85
C ILE A 70 1.96 6.43 9.96
N GLU A 71 2.32 6.00 11.17
CA GLU A 71 2.52 6.84 12.34
C GLU A 71 3.90 6.55 12.96
N LEU A 72 4.49 7.56 13.60
CA LEU A 72 5.69 7.39 14.39
C LEU A 72 5.29 7.25 15.87
N ASP A 73 5.62 6.12 16.46
CA ASP A 73 5.60 5.97 17.91
C ASP A 73 6.84 6.64 18.50
N THR A 74 6.60 7.75 19.20
CA THR A 74 7.69 8.53 19.81
C THR A 74 8.19 7.96 21.14
N GLY A 75 7.50 6.97 21.70
CA GLY A 75 7.93 6.27 22.92
C GLY A 75 9.08 5.31 22.62
N ASP A 76 8.90 4.48 21.62
CA ASP A 76 9.87 3.45 21.22
C ASP A 76 10.65 3.82 19.96
N TYR A 77 10.31 4.96 19.30
CA TYR A 77 10.88 5.42 18.04
C TYR A 77 10.71 4.40 16.91
N GLU A 78 9.56 3.74 16.86
CA GLU A 78 9.19 2.80 15.82
C GLU A 78 8.09 3.36 14.93
N ALA A 79 8.06 2.89 13.68
CA ALA A 79 6.98 3.20 12.77
C ALA A 79 5.84 2.20 12.95
N VAL A 80 4.65 2.70 13.26
CA VAL A 80 3.42 1.90 13.28
C VAL A 80 2.76 2.02 11.91
N VAL A 81 2.66 0.91 11.21
CA VAL A 81 2.06 0.82 9.88
C VAL A 81 0.69 0.18 10.00
N HIS A 82 -0.34 0.93 9.65
CA HIS A 82 -1.73 0.44 9.57
C HIS A 82 -2.01 -0.07 8.16
N MET A 83 -2.59 -1.25 8.06
CA MET A 83 -2.82 -1.99 6.83
C MET A 83 -4.29 -2.39 6.73
N ASN A 84 -4.85 -2.31 5.54
CA ASN A 84 -6.16 -2.86 5.23
C ASN A 84 -5.96 -4.11 4.37
N ILE A 85 -6.38 -5.26 4.89
CA ILE A 85 -6.25 -6.57 4.25
C ILE A 85 -7.61 -7.05 3.78
N ASP A 86 -7.68 -7.67 2.61
CA ASP A 86 -8.92 -8.24 2.07
C ASP A 86 -9.47 -9.31 3.01
N LYS A 87 -10.77 -9.25 3.32
CA LYS A 87 -11.43 -10.19 4.24
C LYS A 87 -11.36 -11.66 3.82
N GLN A 88 -11.07 -11.92 2.55
CA GLN A 88 -10.88 -13.28 2.04
C GLN A 88 -9.55 -13.91 2.47
N VAL A 89 -8.64 -13.10 3.00
CA VAL A 89 -7.30 -13.51 3.43
C VAL A 89 -7.28 -13.57 4.95
N GLU A 90 -7.14 -14.77 5.49
CA GLU A 90 -6.96 -15.00 6.92
C GLU A 90 -5.47 -15.03 7.23
N LEU A 91 -5.01 -14.16 8.11
CA LEU A 91 -3.62 -14.10 8.56
C LEU A 91 -3.49 -14.79 9.91
N GLN A 92 -2.47 -15.62 10.05
CA GLN A 92 -2.11 -16.25 11.32
C GLN A 92 -1.35 -15.25 12.21
N ASP A 93 -1.39 -15.45 13.53
CA ASP A 93 -0.69 -14.61 14.51
C ASP A 93 0.82 -14.63 14.36
N ASP A 94 1.40 -15.74 13.85
CA ASP A 94 2.81 -15.92 13.52
C ASP A 94 3.15 -15.49 12.07
N THR A 95 2.32 -14.65 11.44
CA THR A 95 2.61 -14.06 10.13
C THR A 95 3.74 -13.05 10.25
N ILE A 96 4.72 -13.16 9.34
CA ILE A 96 5.84 -12.20 9.26
C ILE A 96 5.51 -11.12 8.23
N ALA A 97 5.61 -9.86 8.63
CA ALA A 97 5.50 -8.71 7.74
C ALA A 97 6.89 -8.17 7.40
N SER A 98 7.29 -8.26 6.13
CA SER A 98 8.61 -7.84 5.64
C SER A 98 8.47 -6.68 4.67
N ILE A 99 9.26 -5.61 4.83
CA ILE A 99 9.32 -4.52 3.84
C ILE A 99 10.33 -4.88 2.76
N ARG A 100 9.88 -4.98 1.52
CA ARG A 100 10.67 -5.35 0.35
C ARG A 100 10.62 -4.27 -0.72
N THR A 101 11.59 -4.33 -1.65
CA THR A 101 11.63 -3.47 -2.83
C THR A 101 11.20 -4.27 -4.05
N SER A 102 10.34 -3.71 -4.87
CA SER A 102 9.94 -4.32 -6.15
C SER A 102 11.09 -4.22 -7.16
N GLY A 103 11.85 -5.30 -7.31
CA GLY A 103 13.07 -5.31 -8.10
C GLY A 103 14.23 -4.58 -7.41
N ILE A 104 15.12 -3.97 -8.20
CA ILE A 104 16.33 -3.29 -7.69
C ILE A 104 16.06 -1.82 -7.35
N ILE A 105 15.17 -1.15 -8.10
CA ILE A 105 14.94 0.31 -8.01
C ILE A 105 13.43 0.63 -7.88
N GLY A 106 12.59 -0.38 -7.61
CA GLY A 106 11.13 -0.20 -7.53
C GLY A 106 10.64 0.37 -6.20
N ASP A 107 9.33 0.59 -6.12
CA ASP A 107 8.67 1.03 -4.90
C ASP A 107 8.76 -0.04 -3.79
N LYS A 108 8.67 0.43 -2.55
CA LYS A 108 8.58 -0.45 -1.38
C LYS A 108 7.15 -0.97 -1.23
N TYR A 109 7.04 -2.23 -0.83
CA TYR A 109 5.80 -2.91 -0.53
C TYR A 109 5.97 -3.79 0.71
N ILE A 110 4.86 -4.22 1.30
CA ILE A 110 4.88 -5.16 2.42
C ILE A 110 4.62 -6.56 1.87
N LYS A 111 5.53 -7.48 2.14
CA LYS A 111 5.34 -8.90 1.88
C LYS A 111 4.88 -9.57 3.16
N LEU A 112 3.75 -10.26 3.10
CA LEU A 112 3.27 -11.13 4.16
C LEU A 112 3.71 -12.57 3.90
N SER A 113 4.25 -13.19 4.92
CA SER A 113 4.61 -14.61 4.92
C SER A 113 3.86 -15.30 6.05
N PRO A 114 2.78 -16.04 5.75
CA PRO A 114 2.03 -16.76 6.77
C PRO A 114 2.91 -17.77 7.50
N GLY A 115 2.63 -17.95 8.78
CA GLY A 115 3.28 -18.98 9.59
C GLY A 115 2.55 -20.33 9.53
N GLY A 116 2.56 -21.04 10.63
CA GLY A 116 1.91 -22.35 10.78
C GLY A 116 0.97 -22.42 11.98
N SER A 117 0.66 -21.29 12.61
CA SER A 117 -0.26 -21.20 13.75
C SER A 117 -1.71 -21.45 13.33
N ASP A 118 -2.48 -22.05 14.23
CA ASP A 118 -3.93 -22.19 14.06
C ASP A 118 -4.72 -20.96 14.53
N ILE A 119 -4.03 -19.95 15.10
CA ILE A 119 -4.66 -18.73 15.62
C ILE A 119 -4.70 -17.69 14.50
N ILE A 120 -5.89 -17.17 14.23
CA ILE A 120 -6.11 -16.16 13.18
C ILE A 120 -6.18 -14.77 13.83
N LEU A 121 -5.49 -13.81 13.23
CA LEU A 121 -5.55 -12.40 13.62
C LEU A 121 -6.95 -11.82 13.40
N ALA A 122 -7.47 -11.16 14.44
CA ALA A 122 -8.71 -10.43 14.36
C ALA A 122 -8.50 -9.01 13.81
N ALA A 123 -9.61 -8.36 13.42
CA ALA A 123 -9.57 -6.97 13.00
C ALA A 123 -9.09 -6.07 14.14
N GLY A 124 -8.02 -5.32 13.90
CA GLY A 124 -7.37 -4.43 14.87
C GLY A 124 -6.17 -5.04 15.58
N ASP A 125 -5.87 -6.32 15.36
CA ASP A 125 -4.69 -6.96 15.93
C ASP A 125 -3.39 -6.45 15.29
N ALA A 126 -2.28 -6.72 15.96
CA ALA A 126 -0.94 -6.38 15.48
C ALA A 126 -0.19 -7.64 15.02
N ILE A 127 0.52 -7.51 13.92
CA ILE A 127 1.53 -8.49 13.51
C ILE A 127 2.79 -8.21 14.33
N GLU A 128 3.23 -9.18 15.12
CA GLU A 128 4.37 -9.02 16.03
C GLU A 128 5.70 -9.24 15.33
N GLU A 129 5.75 -10.17 14.37
CA GLU A 129 6.98 -10.48 13.66
C GLU A 129 7.15 -9.59 12.42
N THR A 130 8.16 -8.73 12.45
CA THR A 130 8.42 -7.76 11.39
C THR A 130 9.88 -7.76 10.94
N GLU A 131 10.09 -7.58 9.64
CA GLU A 131 11.40 -7.34 9.05
C GLU A 131 11.45 -5.92 8.47
N PRO A 132 12.40 -5.09 8.94
CA PRO A 132 12.49 -3.69 8.50
C PRO A 132 12.94 -3.58 7.04
N SER A 133 12.79 -2.36 6.51
CA SER A 133 13.31 -2.03 5.19
C SER A 133 14.84 -2.05 5.19
N ILE A 134 15.41 -2.83 4.28
CA ILE A 134 16.84 -2.83 4.00
C ILE A 134 17.07 -2.07 2.68
N SER A 135 18.04 -1.14 2.65
CA SER A 135 18.46 -0.47 1.44
C SER A 135 19.72 -1.11 0.89
N LEU A 136 19.85 -1.13 -0.46
CA LEU A 136 21.07 -1.64 -1.10
C LEU A 136 22.28 -0.80 -0.74
N GLU A 137 22.10 0.52 -0.58
CA GLU A 137 23.14 1.46 -0.20
C GLU A 137 23.72 1.12 1.19
N GLU A 138 22.87 0.73 2.12
CA GLU A 138 23.26 0.33 3.47
C GLU A 138 24.06 -0.97 3.45
N LEU A 139 23.63 -1.96 2.66
CA LEU A 139 24.35 -3.22 2.48
C LEU A 139 25.72 -3.01 1.83
N VAL A 140 25.80 -2.18 0.79
CA VAL A 140 27.07 -1.85 0.12
C VAL A 140 28.01 -1.09 1.07
N SER A 141 27.48 -0.11 1.80
CA SER A 141 28.25 0.64 2.79
C SER A 141 28.83 -0.29 3.87
N LYS A 142 27.99 -1.15 4.42
CA LYS A 142 28.42 -2.12 5.44
C LYS A 142 29.50 -3.06 4.92
N TYR A 143 29.35 -3.58 3.69
CA TYR A 143 30.35 -4.47 3.09
C TYR A 143 31.71 -3.78 2.84
N ILE A 144 31.70 -2.49 2.46
CA ILE A 144 32.93 -1.72 2.21
C ILE A 144 33.65 -1.41 3.53
N PHE A 145 32.90 -1.10 4.59
CA PHE A 145 33.49 -0.70 5.89
C PHE A 145 33.82 -1.87 6.82
N ASP A 146 33.14 -3.01 6.71
CA ASP A 146 33.44 -4.21 7.49
C ASP A 146 34.59 -5.06 6.91
N SER A 147 35.17 -4.65 5.77
CA SER A 147 36.29 -5.37 5.12
C SER A 147 37.68 -4.81 5.44
N GLU A 148 37.84 -3.95 6.48
CA GLU A 148 39.14 -3.52 7.02
C GLU A 148 39.53 -4.26 8.28
#